data_fef044c4010faf22b9255ce733dff7df
#
_entry.id   fef044c4010faf22b9255ce733dff7df
#
_cell.length_a   1.000
_cell.length_b   1.000
_cell.length_c   1.000
_cell.angle_alpha   90.00
_cell.angle_beta   90.00
_cell.angle_gamma   90.00
#
_symmetry.space_group_name_H-M   'P 1'
#
loop_
_entity.id
_entity.type
_entity.pdbx_description
1 polymer ?
#
loop_
_entity_poly.entity_id
_entity_poly.type
_entity_poly.pdbx_seq_one_letter_code
_entity_poly.pdbx_strand_id
1 'polypeptide(L)'
;CAEQHLLLDLVVEDQTVGLKRMRAGEVAACICASERPVAGARSLLLGAMRYRALASPAFIARHFPEGVRADQLARTPALVFGPDDFLQHRYLASLGVDGGFEHHLCPSSEGFIRLTEAGLGWGLVPELQVRDQLETGVLVELLPDKPIDVPLYWHHWRSGGQLLGLLTDHLADVCGHWLVPLE
;
A
#
# COMPACT_ATOMS: atom_id res chain seq x y z
N CYS A 1 15.60 -6.75 15.63
CA CYS A 1 16.03 -8.08 15.13
C CYS A 1 17.55 -8.26 15.21
N ALA A 2 18.35 -7.29 14.76
CA ALA A 2 19.82 -7.43 14.77
C ALA A 2 20.41 -7.67 16.17
N GLU A 3 19.98 -6.93 17.17
CA GLU A 3 20.42 -7.07 18.56
C GLU A 3 20.02 -8.41 19.19
N GLN A 4 18.97 -9.05 18.71
CA GLN A 4 18.47 -10.33 19.19
C GLN A 4 18.94 -11.52 18.32
N HIS A 5 19.82 -11.27 17.34
CA HIS A 5 20.29 -12.27 16.37
C HIS A 5 19.16 -13.06 15.66
N LEU A 6 18.05 -12.37 15.36
CA LEU A 6 16.89 -12.97 14.69
C LEU A 6 17.04 -12.94 13.18
N LEU A 7 16.79 -14.08 12.56
CA LEU A 7 16.63 -14.18 11.11
C LEU A 7 15.17 -14.05 10.76
N LEU A 8 14.89 -13.22 9.76
CA LEU A 8 13.54 -13.00 9.24
C LEU A 8 13.49 -13.50 7.79
N ASP A 9 12.46 -14.29 7.50
CA ASP A 9 12.04 -14.61 6.16
C ASP A 9 10.80 -13.76 5.84
N LEU A 10 10.96 -12.79 4.91
CA LEU A 10 9.93 -11.82 4.57
C LEU A 10 9.33 -12.15 3.20
N VAL A 11 8.02 -12.33 3.18
CA VAL A 11 7.24 -12.50 1.95
C VAL A 11 6.47 -11.21 1.68
N VAL A 12 6.68 -10.62 0.51
CA VAL A 12 5.95 -9.43 0.06
C VAL A 12 4.77 -9.85 -0.78
N GLU A 13 3.59 -9.45 -0.34
CA GLU A 13 2.31 -9.76 -1.00
C GLU A 13 1.40 -8.54 -0.97
N ASP A 14 0.30 -8.59 -1.72
CA ASP A 14 -0.77 -7.62 -1.56
C ASP A 14 -1.35 -7.67 -0.13
N GLN A 15 -1.75 -6.52 0.38
CA GLN A 15 -2.29 -6.33 1.74
C GLN A 15 -3.54 -7.16 2.06
N THR A 16 -4.15 -7.81 1.08
CA THR A 16 -5.32 -8.70 1.26
C THR A 16 -4.95 -10.17 1.40
N VAL A 17 -3.72 -10.57 1.07
CA VAL A 17 -3.29 -11.98 0.95
C VAL A 17 -2.74 -12.56 2.26
N GLY A 18 -2.14 -11.75 3.13
CA GLY A 18 -1.41 -12.20 4.32
C GLY A 18 -2.15 -13.21 5.21
N LEU A 19 -3.46 -13.01 5.45
CA LEU A 19 -4.26 -13.94 6.27
C LEU A 19 -4.48 -15.32 5.63
N LYS A 20 -4.45 -15.43 4.30
CA LYS A 20 -4.53 -16.74 3.61
C LYS A 20 -3.29 -17.57 3.92
N ARG A 21 -2.10 -16.96 3.83
CA ARG A 21 -0.82 -17.60 4.17
C ARG A 21 -0.74 -17.98 5.65
N MET A 22 -1.23 -17.12 6.51
CA MET A 22 -1.28 -17.39 7.94
C MET A 22 -2.19 -18.60 8.26
N ARG A 23 -3.37 -18.71 7.62
CA ARG A 23 -4.25 -19.90 7.74
C ARG A 23 -3.59 -21.16 7.22
N ALA A 24 -2.81 -21.08 6.17
CA ALA A 24 -2.06 -22.21 5.61
C ALA A 24 -0.85 -22.61 6.47
N GLY A 25 -0.51 -21.83 7.52
CA GLY A 25 0.67 -22.08 8.35
C GLY A 25 2.00 -21.74 7.68
N GLU A 26 1.97 -20.99 6.58
CA GLU A 26 3.14 -20.62 5.81
C GLU A 26 3.93 -19.48 6.45
N VAL A 27 3.24 -18.63 7.25
CA VAL A 27 3.85 -17.51 7.96
C VAL A 27 3.41 -17.48 9.43
N ALA A 28 4.30 -17.03 10.31
CA ALA A 28 4.05 -16.89 11.74
C ALA A 28 3.21 -15.67 12.08
N ALA A 29 3.28 -14.64 11.24
CA ALA A 29 2.58 -13.38 11.42
C ALA A 29 2.45 -12.67 10.05
N CYS A 30 1.56 -11.68 9.96
CA CYS A 30 1.42 -10.84 8.77
C CYS A 30 0.92 -9.45 9.10
N ILE A 31 1.24 -8.49 8.22
CA ILE A 31 0.58 -7.17 8.18
C ILE A 31 -0.40 -7.20 7.01
N CYS A 32 -1.65 -6.83 7.25
CA CYS A 32 -2.66 -6.75 6.19
C CYS A 32 -3.77 -5.74 6.51
N ALA A 33 -4.64 -5.47 5.55
CA ALA A 33 -5.73 -4.50 5.69
C ALA A 33 -6.99 -5.05 6.40
N SER A 34 -7.02 -6.32 6.77
CA SER A 34 -8.16 -6.94 7.43
C SER A 34 -8.06 -6.80 8.95
N GLU A 35 -9.09 -6.29 9.59
CA GLU A 35 -9.17 -6.20 11.05
C GLU A 35 -9.32 -7.56 11.72
N ARG A 36 -10.12 -8.46 11.12
CA ARG A 36 -10.51 -9.74 11.74
C ARG A 36 -9.39 -10.77 11.66
N PRO A 37 -8.86 -11.23 12.81
CA PRO A 37 -7.82 -12.25 12.82
C PRO A 37 -8.37 -13.63 12.43
N VAL A 38 -7.46 -14.52 12.04
CA VAL A 38 -7.76 -15.95 11.95
C VAL A 38 -7.95 -16.56 13.34
N ALA A 39 -8.66 -17.69 13.43
CA ALA A 39 -8.86 -18.39 14.69
C ALA A 39 -7.52 -18.74 15.35
N GLY A 40 -7.36 -18.40 16.62
CA GLY A 40 -6.11 -18.61 17.39
C GLY A 40 -5.06 -17.48 17.25
N ALA A 41 -5.31 -16.49 16.41
CA ALA A 41 -4.44 -15.31 16.29
C ALA A 41 -4.97 -14.11 17.11
N ARG A 42 -4.15 -13.07 17.19
CA ARG A 42 -4.49 -11.72 17.64
C ARG A 42 -4.33 -10.75 16.47
N SER A 43 -5.04 -9.63 16.55
CA SER A 43 -4.94 -8.50 15.64
C SER A 43 -4.63 -7.25 16.44
N LEU A 44 -3.73 -6.42 15.96
CA LEU A 44 -3.37 -5.12 16.50
C LEU A 44 -3.40 -4.09 15.38
N LEU A 45 -4.16 -3.02 15.54
CA LEU A 45 -4.15 -1.88 14.62
C LEU A 45 -2.80 -1.16 14.74
N LEU A 46 -2.10 -1.00 13.62
CA LEU A 46 -0.82 -0.29 13.54
C LEU A 46 -0.99 1.19 13.15
N GLY A 47 -2.07 1.55 12.50
CA GLY A 47 -2.35 2.83 11.87
C GLY A 47 -2.78 2.65 10.41
N ALA A 48 -2.79 3.71 9.62
CA ALA A 48 -3.13 3.64 8.21
C ALA A 48 -1.95 4.00 7.31
N MET A 49 -1.76 3.23 6.26
CA MET A 49 -0.88 3.59 5.15
C MET A 49 -1.61 4.57 4.24
N ARG A 50 -1.05 5.78 4.11
CA ARG A 50 -1.57 6.80 3.19
C ARG A 50 -1.04 6.57 1.79
N TYR A 51 -1.95 6.46 0.83
CA TYR A 51 -1.65 6.38 -0.58
C TYR A 51 -2.07 7.67 -1.28
N ARG A 52 -1.25 8.11 -2.24
CA ARG A 52 -1.55 9.23 -3.13
C ARG A 52 -1.59 8.76 -4.57
N ALA A 53 -2.51 9.32 -5.36
CA ALA A 53 -2.56 9.09 -6.80
C ALA A 53 -1.48 9.94 -7.47
N LEU A 54 -0.43 9.31 -7.95
CA LEU A 54 0.77 9.97 -8.46
C LEU A 54 1.03 9.62 -9.92
N ALA A 55 1.67 10.54 -10.62
CA ALA A 55 2.26 10.33 -11.94
C ALA A 55 3.47 11.22 -12.14
N SER A 56 4.28 10.95 -13.18
CA SER A 56 5.35 11.86 -13.57
C SER A 56 4.79 13.11 -14.28
N PRO A 57 5.48 14.27 -14.22
CA PRO A 57 5.07 15.47 -14.95
C PRO A 57 4.87 15.25 -16.44
N ALA A 58 5.71 14.40 -17.05
CA ALA A 58 5.62 14.07 -18.49
C ALA A 58 4.32 13.29 -18.80
N PHE A 59 3.91 12.38 -17.91
CA PHE A 59 2.63 11.67 -18.04
C PHE A 59 1.45 12.64 -17.93
N ILE A 60 1.50 13.55 -16.96
CA ILE A 60 0.45 14.57 -16.75
C ILE A 60 0.33 15.47 -17.99
N ALA A 61 1.43 15.99 -18.52
CA ALA A 61 1.41 16.86 -19.68
C ALA A 61 0.85 16.15 -20.93
N ARG A 62 1.08 14.85 -21.06
CA ARG A 62 0.57 14.04 -22.19
C ARG A 62 -0.92 13.73 -22.08
N HIS A 63 -1.39 13.35 -20.90
CA HIS A 63 -2.72 12.77 -20.72
C HIS A 63 -3.75 13.75 -20.15
N PHE A 64 -3.27 14.82 -19.49
CA PHE A 64 -4.12 15.80 -18.80
C PHE A 64 -3.73 17.25 -19.11
N PRO A 65 -3.63 17.66 -20.40
CA PRO A 65 -3.16 18.99 -20.79
C PRO A 65 -4.08 20.12 -20.26
N GLU A 66 -5.33 19.82 -19.98
CA GLU A 66 -6.31 20.79 -19.46
C GLU A 66 -6.58 20.61 -17.94
N GLY A 67 -5.72 19.88 -17.26
CA GLY A 67 -5.87 19.52 -15.85
C GLY A 67 -6.49 18.12 -15.65
N VAL A 68 -6.26 17.57 -14.46
CA VAL A 68 -6.68 16.21 -14.11
C VAL A 68 -8.15 16.20 -13.68
N ARG A 69 -8.93 15.31 -14.28
CA ARG A 69 -10.31 15.03 -13.89
C ARG A 69 -10.50 13.54 -13.61
N ALA A 70 -11.37 13.22 -12.67
CA ALA A 70 -11.62 11.85 -12.22
C ALA A 70 -12.00 10.90 -13.36
N ASP A 71 -12.86 11.34 -14.30
CA ASP A 71 -13.30 10.54 -15.44
C ASP A 71 -12.17 10.22 -16.44
N GLN A 72 -11.16 11.06 -16.50
CA GLN A 72 -9.99 10.84 -17.35
C GLN A 72 -9.04 9.79 -16.76
N LEU A 73 -8.95 9.67 -15.42
CA LEU A 73 -8.10 8.66 -14.77
C LEU A 73 -8.47 7.23 -15.20
N ALA A 74 -9.76 6.94 -15.36
CA ALA A 74 -10.23 5.63 -15.83
C ALA A 74 -9.90 5.34 -17.31
N ARG A 75 -9.56 6.37 -18.08
CA ARG A 75 -9.23 6.28 -19.53
C ARG A 75 -7.74 6.34 -19.80
N THR A 76 -6.92 6.47 -18.78
CA THR A 76 -5.47 6.52 -18.89
C THR A 76 -4.85 5.31 -18.20
N PRO A 77 -3.70 4.81 -18.71
CA PRO A 77 -3.07 3.64 -18.12
C PRO A 77 -2.75 3.83 -16.64
N ALA A 78 -3.16 2.89 -15.81
CA ALA A 78 -2.81 2.82 -14.40
C ALA A 78 -1.74 1.75 -14.14
N LEU A 79 -1.12 1.80 -12.97
CA LEU A 79 -0.29 0.73 -12.43
C LEU A 79 -1.05 0.03 -11.32
N VAL A 80 -1.00 -1.29 -11.30
CA VAL A 80 -1.64 -2.16 -10.31
C VAL A 80 -0.59 -3.15 -9.81
N PHE A 81 -0.54 -3.39 -8.50
CA PHE A 81 0.47 -4.27 -7.92
C PHE A 81 0.25 -5.73 -8.34
N GLY A 82 -0.97 -6.18 -8.37
CA GLY A 82 -1.30 -7.56 -8.72
C GLY A 82 -2.80 -7.77 -8.95
N PRO A 83 -3.21 -8.97 -9.32
CA PRO A 83 -4.60 -9.27 -9.64
C PRO A 83 -5.57 -9.14 -8.46
N ASP A 84 -5.07 -9.22 -7.23
CA ASP A 84 -5.84 -9.05 -5.99
C ASP A 84 -5.81 -7.59 -5.46
N ASP A 85 -5.11 -6.67 -6.15
CA ASP A 85 -5.04 -5.25 -5.79
C ASP A 85 -6.25 -4.50 -6.37
N PHE A 86 -7.19 -4.13 -5.50
CA PHE A 86 -8.38 -3.35 -5.84
C PHE A 86 -8.28 -1.88 -5.42
N LEU A 87 -7.09 -1.39 -5.08
CA LEU A 87 -6.92 -0.05 -4.51
C LEU A 87 -7.32 1.03 -5.51
N GLN A 88 -6.92 0.92 -6.79
CA GLN A 88 -7.27 1.83 -7.86
C GLN A 88 -8.78 1.83 -8.14
N HIS A 89 -9.44 0.66 -8.10
CA HIS A 89 -10.88 0.55 -8.24
C HIS A 89 -11.61 1.30 -7.11
N ARG A 90 -11.16 1.10 -5.86
CA ARG A 90 -11.71 1.79 -4.69
C ARG A 90 -11.52 3.30 -4.78
N TYR A 91 -10.34 3.73 -5.25
CA TYR A 91 -10.04 5.14 -5.44
C TYR A 91 -10.96 5.78 -6.48
N LEU A 92 -11.08 5.19 -7.68
CA LEU A 92 -11.96 5.68 -8.73
C LEU A 92 -13.43 5.70 -8.27
N ALA A 93 -13.90 4.66 -7.59
CA ALA A 93 -15.24 4.62 -7.03
C ALA A 93 -15.48 5.75 -6.00
N SER A 94 -14.47 6.08 -5.17
CA SER A 94 -14.56 7.21 -4.23
C SER A 94 -14.69 8.58 -4.92
N LEU A 95 -14.26 8.67 -6.17
CA LEU A 95 -14.38 9.85 -7.03
C LEU A 95 -15.68 9.83 -7.89
N GLY A 96 -16.56 8.84 -7.69
CA GLY A 96 -17.78 8.67 -8.46
C GLY A 96 -17.57 8.13 -9.87
N VAL A 97 -16.44 7.45 -10.11
CA VAL A 97 -16.10 6.82 -11.39
C VAL A 97 -16.19 5.32 -11.25
N ASP A 98 -17.18 4.73 -11.90
CA ASP A 98 -17.39 3.28 -11.95
C ASP A 98 -16.91 2.71 -13.28
N GLY A 99 -16.47 1.45 -13.27
CA GLY A 99 -16.04 0.70 -14.46
C GLY A 99 -14.63 0.20 -14.40
N GLY A 100 -14.19 -0.41 -15.50
CA GLY A 100 -12.83 -0.89 -15.67
C GLY A 100 -11.90 0.21 -16.18
N PHE A 101 -10.59 -0.03 -16.04
CA PHE A 101 -9.55 0.83 -16.59
C PHE A 101 -8.39 -0.03 -17.13
N GLU A 102 -7.67 0.52 -18.10
CA GLU A 102 -6.46 -0.12 -18.61
C GLU A 102 -5.33 -0.02 -17.59
N HIS A 103 -4.58 -1.10 -17.40
CA HIS A 103 -3.50 -1.11 -16.42
C HIS A 103 -2.34 -2.02 -16.78
N HIS A 104 -1.18 -1.69 -16.23
CA HIS A 104 0.00 -2.54 -16.18
C HIS A 104 0.06 -3.24 -14.81
N LEU A 105 0.46 -4.51 -14.78
CA LEU A 105 0.73 -5.24 -13.55
C LEU A 105 2.21 -5.15 -13.18
N CYS A 106 2.52 -4.74 -11.97
CA CYS A 106 3.88 -4.65 -11.45
C CYS A 106 3.96 -5.11 -9.99
N PRO A 107 4.22 -6.41 -9.72
CA PRO A 107 4.29 -6.97 -8.37
C PRO A 107 5.64 -6.70 -7.70
N SER A 108 6.05 -5.45 -7.71
CA SER A 108 7.28 -4.97 -7.09
C SER A 108 7.09 -3.53 -6.64
N SER A 109 7.23 -3.25 -5.34
CA SER A 109 7.05 -1.89 -4.79
C SER A 109 8.03 -0.90 -5.41
N GLU A 110 9.31 -1.26 -5.53
CA GLU A 110 10.30 -0.40 -6.17
C GLU A 110 10.03 -0.26 -7.68
N GLY A 111 9.75 -1.38 -8.36
CA GLY A 111 9.38 -1.38 -9.77
C GLY A 111 8.17 -0.50 -10.06
N PHE A 112 7.17 -0.54 -9.21
CA PHE A 112 5.96 0.28 -9.31
C PHE A 112 6.30 1.78 -9.29
N ILE A 113 7.14 2.23 -8.35
CA ILE A 113 7.61 3.61 -8.26
C ILE A 113 8.38 3.99 -9.52
N ARG A 114 9.33 3.15 -9.98
CA ARG A 114 10.13 3.40 -11.18
C ARG A 114 9.29 3.50 -12.45
N LEU A 115 8.28 2.66 -12.60
CA LEU A 115 7.36 2.73 -13.75
C LEU A 115 6.50 3.99 -13.70
N THR A 116 6.08 4.44 -12.51
CA THR A 116 5.37 5.71 -12.33
C THR A 116 6.27 6.90 -12.72
N GLU A 117 7.52 6.92 -12.24
CA GLU A 117 8.53 7.92 -12.59
C GLU A 117 8.78 7.97 -14.11
N ALA A 118 8.87 6.80 -14.75
CA ALA A 118 9.08 6.67 -16.19
C ALA A 118 7.86 7.06 -17.05
N GLY A 119 6.71 7.32 -16.40
CA GLY A 119 5.50 7.77 -17.11
C GLY A 119 4.76 6.68 -17.86
N LEU A 120 4.84 5.42 -17.41
CA LEU A 120 4.06 4.32 -17.98
C LEU A 120 2.59 4.37 -17.57
N GLY A 121 2.29 4.92 -16.39
CA GLY A 121 0.95 5.01 -15.87
C GLY A 121 0.91 5.87 -14.60
N TRP A 122 -0.30 6.16 -14.15
CA TRP A 122 -0.52 6.68 -12.81
C TRP A 122 -0.71 5.53 -11.81
N GLY A 123 -0.40 5.76 -10.54
CA GLY A 123 -0.58 4.73 -9.52
C GLY A 123 -0.87 5.29 -8.15
N LEU A 124 -1.47 4.46 -7.30
CA LEU A 124 -1.59 4.73 -5.87
C LEU A 124 -0.32 4.26 -5.17
N VAL A 125 0.47 5.22 -4.72
CA VAL A 125 1.78 4.96 -4.13
C VAL A 125 1.77 5.36 -2.66
N PRO A 126 2.32 4.53 -1.75
CA PRO A 126 2.45 4.91 -0.35
C PRO A 126 3.29 6.19 -0.21
N GLU A 127 2.72 7.23 0.41
CA GLU A 127 3.38 8.53 0.59
C GLU A 127 4.75 8.38 1.24
N LEU A 128 4.87 7.52 2.23
CA LEU A 128 6.10 7.34 2.97
C LEU A 128 7.25 6.73 2.14
N GLN A 129 6.96 6.11 1.01
CA GLN A 129 7.97 5.53 0.11
C GLN A 129 8.50 6.52 -0.94
N VAL A 130 7.85 7.66 -1.12
CA VAL A 130 8.10 8.60 -2.23
C VAL A 130 8.20 10.06 -1.79
N ARG A 131 8.58 10.31 -0.53
CA ARG A 131 8.73 11.67 0.00
C ARG A 131 9.68 12.51 -0.83
N ASP A 132 10.86 11.97 -1.13
CA ASP A 132 11.88 12.66 -1.94
C ASP A 132 11.37 12.96 -3.35
N GLN A 133 10.62 12.04 -3.97
CA GLN A 133 10.07 12.24 -5.31
C GLN A 133 8.97 13.32 -5.33
N LEU A 134 8.19 13.41 -4.26
CA LEU A 134 7.18 14.47 -4.09
C LEU A 134 7.85 15.82 -3.85
N GLU A 135 8.84 15.89 -2.97
CA GLU A 135 9.58 17.12 -2.66
C GLU A 135 10.34 17.66 -3.89
N THR A 136 10.93 16.77 -4.68
CA THR A 136 11.69 17.14 -5.88
C THR A 136 10.82 17.33 -7.13
N GLY A 137 9.54 16.97 -7.07
CA GLY A 137 8.61 17.07 -8.21
C GLY A 137 8.83 16.01 -9.29
N VAL A 138 9.59 14.96 -9.02
CA VAL A 138 9.74 13.78 -9.91
C VAL A 138 8.42 13.05 -10.04
N LEU A 139 7.67 12.97 -8.94
CA LEU A 139 6.27 12.55 -8.92
C LEU A 139 5.39 13.68 -8.43
N VAL A 140 4.21 13.80 -9.03
CA VAL A 140 3.22 14.85 -8.71
C VAL A 140 1.88 14.21 -8.42
N GLU A 141 1.18 14.75 -7.43
CA GLU A 141 -0.16 14.31 -7.06
C GLU A 141 -1.19 14.75 -8.12
N LEU A 142 -1.97 13.79 -8.61
CA LEU A 142 -2.94 14.01 -9.67
C LEU A 142 -4.17 14.79 -9.18
N LEU A 143 -4.68 14.43 -8.01
CA LEU A 143 -5.84 15.08 -7.36
C LEU A 143 -5.43 15.40 -5.92
N PRO A 144 -4.91 16.61 -5.67
CA PRO A 144 -4.56 17.06 -4.33
C PRO A 144 -5.74 16.93 -3.36
N ASP A 145 -5.45 16.60 -2.10
CA ASP A 145 -6.42 16.44 -1.03
C ASP A 145 -7.39 15.25 -1.21
N LYS A 146 -7.04 14.29 -2.06
CA LYS A 146 -7.78 13.04 -2.25
C LYS A 146 -6.92 11.80 -1.98
N PRO A 147 -6.22 11.71 -0.84
CA PRO A 147 -5.50 10.50 -0.47
C PRO A 147 -6.48 9.37 -0.13
N ILE A 148 -5.99 8.15 -0.16
CA ILE A 148 -6.70 7.00 0.39
C ILE A 148 -5.89 6.39 1.52
N ASP A 149 -6.48 6.32 2.70
CA ASP A 149 -5.87 5.72 3.89
C ASP A 149 -6.34 4.27 4.03
N VAL A 150 -5.38 3.35 4.10
CA VAL A 150 -5.64 1.92 4.25
C VAL A 150 -5.21 1.49 5.64
N PRO A 151 -6.15 1.11 6.52
CA PRO A 151 -5.81 0.56 7.82
C PRO A 151 -4.92 -0.66 7.70
N LEU A 152 -3.88 -0.73 8.51
CA LEU A 152 -2.98 -1.87 8.59
C LEU A 152 -3.04 -2.50 9.96
N TYR A 153 -3.19 -3.82 9.96
CA TYR A 153 -3.29 -4.64 11.16
C TYR A 153 -2.16 -5.65 11.19
N TRP A 154 -1.49 -5.76 12.34
CA TRP A 154 -0.55 -6.81 12.65
C TRP A 154 -1.30 -8.03 13.19
N HIS A 155 -1.17 -9.14 12.51
CA HIS A 155 -1.72 -10.41 12.95
C HIS A 155 -0.61 -11.37 13.32
N HIS A 156 -0.73 -12.00 14.48
CA HIS A 156 0.23 -13.01 14.93
C HIS A 156 -0.47 -14.09 15.75
N TRP A 157 0.11 -15.29 15.78
CA TRP A 157 -0.42 -16.37 16.60
C TRP A 157 -0.31 -16.06 18.09
N ARG A 158 -1.33 -16.43 18.87
CA ARG A 158 -1.31 -16.28 20.34
C ARG A 158 -0.23 -17.14 20.99
N SER A 159 0.12 -18.28 20.37
CA SER A 159 1.15 -19.21 20.78
C SER A 159 2.57 -18.81 20.36
N GLY A 160 2.76 -17.61 19.80
CA GLY A 160 4.03 -17.17 19.20
C GLY A 160 5.17 -16.88 20.19
N GLY A 161 4.90 -17.01 21.50
CA GLY A 161 5.93 -16.88 22.54
C GLY A 161 6.48 -15.46 22.70
N GLN A 162 7.54 -15.34 23.46
CA GLN A 162 8.19 -14.07 23.79
C GLN A 162 8.68 -13.32 22.55
N LEU A 163 9.14 -14.04 21.54
CA LEU A 163 9.68 -13.46 20.31
C LEU A 163 8.65 -12.63 19.53
N LEU A 164 7.46 -13.18 19.29
CA LEU A 164 6.40 -12.44 18.62
C LEU A 164 5.86 -11.29 19.50
N GLY A 165 5.95 -11.40 20.81
CA GLY A 165 5.67 -10.30 21.74
C GLY A 165 6.61 -9.12 21.52
N LEU A 166 7.92 -9.35 21.56
CA LEU A 166 8.95 -8.31 21.30
C LEU A 166 8.80 -7.66 19.93
N LEU A 167 8.52 -8.46 18.90
CA LEU A 167 8.31 -7.95 17.56
C LEU A 167 7.04 -7.10 17.48
N THR A 168 5.98 -7.49 18.19
CA THR A 168 4.72 -6.73 18.26
C THR A 168 4.94 -5.37 18.89
N ASP A 169 5.64 -5.30 20.02
CA ASP A 169 5.93 -4.04 20.73
C ASP A 169 6.77 -3.10 19.85
N HIS A 170 7.78 -3.64 19.19
CA HIS A 170 8.64 -2.88 18.26
C HIS A 170 7.86 -2.35 17.05
N LEU A 171 7.01 -3.17 16.45
CA LEU A 171 6.18 -2.76 15.32
C LEU A 171 5.20 -1.67 15.71
N ALA A 172 4.55 -1.78 16.87
CA ALA A 172 3.63 -0.77 17.37
C ALA A 172 4.32 0.59 17.53
N ASP A 173 5.50 0.59 18.15
CA ASP A 173 6.31 1.80 18.34
C ASP A 173 6.71 2.45 17.00
N VAL A 174 7.34 1.67 16.12
CA VAL A 174 7.80 2.18 14.81
C VAL A 174 6.63 2.65 13.95
N CYS A 175 5.54 1.88 13.86
CA CYS A 175 4.38 2.23 13.05
C CYS A 175 3.68 3.49 13.55
N GLY A 176 3.64 3.72 14.86
CA GLY A 176 3.11 4.95 15.46
C GLY A 176 3.80 6.24 15.00
N HIS A 177 5.05 6.15 14.52
CA HIS A 177 5.80 7.29 13.98
C HIS A 177 5.61 7.50 12.47
N TRP A 178 5.24 6.45 11.73
CA TRP A 178 5.24 6.47 10.27
C TRP A 178 3.86 6.38 9.64
N LEU A 179 2.92 5.72 10.29
CA LEU A 179 1.56 5.57 9.79
C LEU A 179 0.66 6.70 10.27
N VAL A 180 -0.41 6.94 9.51
CA VAL A 180 -1.45 7.90 9.91
C VAL A 180 -2.23 7.30 11.08
N PRO A 181 -2.37 8.02 12.21
CA PRO A 181 -3.20 7.54 13.30
C PRO A 181 -4.67 7.43 12.85
N LEU A 182 -5.33 6.37 13.26
CA LEU A 182 -6.78 6.20 13.11
C LEU A 182 -7.43 6.40 14.48
N GLU A 183 -8.40 7.28 14.53
CA GLU A 183 -9.23 7.53 15.71
C GLU A 183 -10.22 6.39 15.98
#